data_b7012f9b52fbb6a56f88098f5f37359c
#
_entry.id   b7012f9b52fbb6a56f88098f5f37359c
#
_cell.length_a   1.000
_cell.length_b   1.000
_cell.length_c   1.000
_cell.angle_alpha   90.00
_cell.angle_beta   90.00
_cell.angle_gamma   90.00
#
_symmetry.space_group_name_H-M   'P 1'
#
loop_
_entity.id
_entity.type
_entity.pdbx_description
1 polymer ?
#
loop_
_entity_poly.entity_id
_entity_poly.type
_entity_poly.pdbx_seq_one_letter_code
_entity_poly.pdbx_strand_id
1 'polypeptide(L)'
;IASSLVGSEMCIRDRLGIIGIAAGVFGLLVAFFLYNKVNSIKIENETVAKITGRIYDGAMAFLWAEYKLLSGFIVVVAIALLMGGEENGLGLETMVAFIIGAICSVAAGFSGMRSATSANGRTAQAAADGGQSAALTTSYNGGAVMGLAVGGLGLAGISLMYYFTQTGFLSVEENIAGFGMGASSIALFARVGGGIYTKAADVGADLVGKVEA
;
A
#
# COMPACT_ATOMS: atom_id res chain seq x y z
N ILE A 1 42.33 9.80 15.69
CA ILE A 1 41.62 8.51 15.49
C ILE A 1 40.11 8.71 15.72
N ALA A 2 39.64 9.44 16.77
CA ALA A 2 38.24 9.67 17.02
C ALA A 2 37.54 10.50 15.92
N SER A 3 38.18 11.51 15.36
CA SER A 3 37.63 12.36 14.29
C SER A 3 37.45 11.61 12.95
N SER A 4 38.29 10.61 12.66
CA SER A 4 38.15 9.79 11.43
C SER A 4 37.02 8.76 11.55
N LEU A 5 36.75 8.24 12.74
CA LEU A 5 35.65 7.33 13.01
C LEU A 5 34.31 8.06 12.90
N VAL A 6 34.18 9.27 13.47
CA VAL A 6 32.98 10.11 13.36
C VAL A 6 32.66 10.46 11.90
N GLY A 7 33.67 10.79 11.09
CA GLY A 7 33.49 11.07 9.67
C GLY A 7 33.06 9.83 8.86
N SER A 8 33.53 8.63 9.22
CA SER A 8 33.13 7.39 8.55
C SER A 8 31.72 6.95 8.91
N GLU A 9 31.31 7.10 10.17
CA GLU A 9 29.95 6.80 10.62
C GLU A 9 28.92 7.75 9.98
N MET A 10 29.23 9.04 9.87
CA MET A 10 28.36 10.01 9.22
C MET A 10 28.18 9.71 7.72
N CYS A 11 29.27 9.32 7.05
CA CYS A 11 29.22 8.95 5.61
C CYS A 11 28.45 7.63 5.37
N ILE A 12 28.45 6.68 6.32
CA ILE A 12 27.67 5.45 6.25
C ILE A 12 26.17 5.74 6.49
N ARG A 13 25.86 6.60 7.46
CA ARG A 13 24.48 7.00 7.77
C ARG A 13 23.81 7.68 6.59
N ASP A 14 24.47 8.60 5.92
CA ASP A 14 23.93 9.28 4.73
C ASP A 14 23.65 8.32 3.59
N ARG A 15 24.52 7.33 3.39
CA ARG A 15 24.36 6.29 2.35
C ARG A 15 23.18 5.36 2.62
N LEU A 16 22.87 5.06 3.88
CA LEU A 16 21.75 4.17 4.22
C LEU A 16 20.40 4.74 3.79
N GLY A 17 20.18 6.04 3.96
CA GLY A 17 18.97 6.71 3.48
C GLY A 17 18.80 6.58 1.95
N ILE A 18 19.85 6.87 1.22
CA ILE A 18 19.85 6.80 -0.26
C ILE A 18 19.66 5.37 -0.75
N ILE A 19 20.34 4.39 -0.13
CA ILE A 19 20.18 2.96 -0.47
C ILE A 19 18.76 2.49 -0.22
N GLY A 20 18.15 2.90 0.91
CA GLY A 20 16.77 2.55 1.22
C GLY A 20 15.77 3.14 0.22
N ILE A 21 15.95 4.41 -0.17
CA ILE A 21 15.14 5.03 -1.23
C ILE A 21 15.31 4.28 -2.56
N ALA A 22 16.54 4.00 -2.96
CA ALA A 22 16.83 3.28 -4.21
C ALA A 22 16.21 1.87 -4.22
N ALA A 23 16.32 1.12 -3.11
CA ALA A 23 15.74 -0.20 -2.97
C ALA A 23 14.20 -0.15 -3.00
N GLY A 24 13.58 0.83 -2.33
CA GLY A 24 12.14 1.05 -2.36
C GLY A 24 11.63 1.38 -3.76
N VAL A 25 12.30 2.30 -4.46
CA VAL A 25 11.98 2.65 -5.86
C VAL A 25 12.15 1.45 -6.78
N PHE A 26 13.22 0.66 -6.62
CA PHE A 26 13.41 -0.57 -7.38
C PHE A 26 12.25 -1.56 -7.16
N GLY A 27 11.81 -1.76 -5.91
CA GLY A 27 10.63 -2.57 -5.61
C GLY A 27 9.36 -2.09 -6.32
N LEU A 28 9.14 -0.78 -6.36
CA LEU A 28 8.00 -0.18 -7.08
C LEU A 28 8.08 -0.38 -8.60
N LEU A 29 9.27 -0.28 -9.18
CA LEU A 29 9.48 -0.56 -10.61
C LEU A 29 9.17 -2.03 -10.94
N VAL A 30 9.61 -2.96 -10.10
CA VAL A 30 9.29 -4.39 -10.25
C VAL A 30 7.79 -4.63 -10.09
N ALA A 31 7.13 -3.99 -9.13
CA ALA A 31 5.68 -4.04 -8.96
C ALA A 31 4.94 -3.58 -10.23
N PHE A 32 5.35 -2.46 -10.79
CA PHE A 32 4.79 -1.92 -12.04
C PHE A 32 4.99 -2.88 -13.23
N PHE A 33 6.16 -3.47 -13.35
CA PHE A 33 6.44 -4.48 -14.37
C PHE A 33 5.54 -5.72 -14.24
N LEU A 34 5.40 -6.25 -13.01
CA LEU A 34 4.53 -7.40 -12.73
C LEU A 34 3.06 -7.07 -12.99
N TYR A 35 2.61 -5.88 -12.62
CA TYR A 35 1.26 -5.40 -12.90
C TYR A 35 0.96 -5.38 -14.40
N ASN A 36 1.87 -4.84 -15.20
CA ASN A 36 1.73 -4.84 -16.67
C ASN A 36 1.77 -6.25 -17.26
N LYS A 37 2.62 -7.13 -16.73
CA LYS A 37 2.69 -8.54 -17.14
C LYS A 37 1.37 -9.27 -16.89
N VAL A 38 0.77 -9.09 -15.72
CA VAL A 38 -0.55 -9.68 -15.41
C VAL A 38 -1.62 -9.09 -16.32
N ASN A 39 -1.63 -7.77 -16.53
CA ASN A 39 -2.62 -7.12 -17.38
C ASN A 39 -2.50 -7.44 -18.87
N SER A 40 -1.36 -7.96 -19.34
CA SER A 40 -1.19 -8.38 -20.72
C SER A 40 -1.98 -9.67 -21.06
N ILE A 41 -2.39 -10.44 -20.05
CA ILE A 41 -3.21 -11.63 -20.24
C ILE A 41 -4.63 -11.20 -20.60
N LYS A 42 -5.08 -11.54 -21.81
CA LYS A 42 -6.44 -11.25 -22.28
C LYS A 42 -7.40 -12.29 -21.72
N ILE A 43 -8.58 -11.85 -21.32
CA ILE A 43 -9.68 -12.73 -20.89
C ILE A 43 -10.54 -12.97 -22.14
N GLU A 44 -10.53 -14.18 -22.66
CA GLU A 44 -11.27 -14.52 -23.89
C GLU A 44 -12.74 -14.87 -23.61
N ASN A 45 -13.02 -15.42 -22.42
CA ASN A 45 -14.37 -15.79 -22.02
C ASN A 45 -15.17 -14.55 -21.59
N GLU A 46 -16.23 -14.23 -22.34
CA GLU A 46 -17.08 -13.06 -22.08
C GLU A 46 -17.74 -13.09 -20.68
N THR A 47 -18.12 -14.27 -20.19
CA THR A 47 -18.72 -14.42 -18.87
C THR A 47 -17.69 -14.09 -17.76
N VAL A 48 -16.47 -14.61 -17.90
CA VAL A 48 -15.37 -14.30 -16.97
C VAL A 48 -15.03 -12.82 -17.02
N ALA A 49 -14.96 -12.22 -18.19
CA ALA A 49 -14.70 -10.79 -18.36
C ALA A 49 -15.78 -9.93 -17.68
N LYS A 50 -17.07 -10.27 -17.87
CA LYS A 50 -18.21 -9.58 -17.26
C LYS A 50 -18.21 -9.68 -15.73
N ILE A 51 -17.94 -10.86 -15.19
CA ILE A 51 -17.85 -11.08 -13.74
C ILE A 51 -16.64 -10.30 -13.16
N THR A 52 -15.48 -10.37 -13.82
CA THR A 52 -14.28 -9.62 -13.41
C THR A 52 -14.54 -8.12 -13.39
N GLY A 53 -15.26 -7.58 -14.38
CA GLY A 53 -15.67 -6.17 -14.40
C GLY A 53 -16.55 -5.81 -13.21
N ARG A 54 -17.56 -6.62 -12.87
CA ARG A 54 -18.43 -6.39 -11.71
C ARG A 54 -17.66 -6.43 -10.38
N ILE A 55 -16.71 -7.36 -10.24
CA ILE A 55 -15.84 -7.45 -9.05
C ILE A 55 -14.98 -6.18 -8.94
N TYR A 56 -14.41 -5.72 -10.05
CA TYR A 56 -13.61 -4.51 -10.09
C TYR A 56 -14.43 -3.27 -9.69
N ASP A 57 -15.62 -3.10 -10.25
CA ASP A 57 -16.51 -1.97 -9.95
C ASP A 57 -16.93 -1.97 -8.49
N GLY A 58 -17.27 -3.13 -7.94
CA GLY A 58 -17.59 -3.30 -6.52
C GLY A 58 -16.41 -2.94 -5.61
N ALA A 59 -15.20 -3.40 -5.95
CA ALA A 59 -13.98 -3.09 -5.21
C ALA A 59 -13.65 -1.58 -5.25
N MET A 60 -13.82 -0.92 -6.40
CA MET A 60 -13.61 0.52 -6.51
C MET A 60 -14.66 1.32 -5.74
N ALA A 61 -15.92 0.92 -5.78
CA ALA A 61 -16.97 1.54 -4.99
C ALA A 61 -16.70 1.44 -3.48
N PHE A 62 -16.24 0.28 -3.02
CA PHE A 62 -15.82 0.06 -1.64
C PHE A 62 -14.65 0.97 -1.25
N LEU A 63 -13.58 1.02 -2.05
CA LEU A 63 -12.42 1.88 -1.78
C LEU A 63 -12.81 3.36 -1.68
N TRP A 64 -13.68 3.83 -2.56
CA TRP A 64 -14.15 5.22 -2.49
C TRP A 64 -14.94 5.53 -1.23
N ALA A 65 -15.79 4.60 -0.78
CA ALA A 65 -16.54 4.75 0.46
C ALA A 65 -15.60 4.76 1.68
N GLU A 66 -14.63 3.86 1.70
CA GLU A 66 -13.62 3.77 2.76
C GLU A 66 -12.75 5.02 2.82
N TYR A 67 -12.23 5.50 1.68
CA TYR A 67 -11.35 6.67 1.64
C TYR A 67 -12.04 7.96 2.08
N LYS A 68 -13.34 8.10 1.88
CA LYS A 68 -14.10 9.23 2.44
C LYS A 68 -14.09 9.22 3.96
N LEU A 69 -14.27 8.06 4.58
CA LEU A 69 -14.21 7.92 6.03
C LEU A 69 -12.80 8.16 6.57
N LEU A 70 -11.80 7.57 5.89
CA LEU A 70 -10.39 7.71 6.24
C LEU A 70 -9.90 9.14 6.11
N SER A 71 -10.35 9.90 5.12
CA SER A 71 -9.97 11.32 4.99
C SER A 71 -10.42 12.14 6.18
N GLY A 72 -11.63 11.89 6.71
CA GLY A 72 -12.13 12.51 7.93
C GLY A 72 -11.24 12.16 9.14
N PHE A 73 -10.88 10.89 9.30
CA PHE A 73 -9.99 10.43 10.36
C PHE A 73 -8.60 11.10 10.27
N ILE A 74 -8.01 11.14 9.08
CA ILE A 74 -6.69 11.77 8.85
C ILE A 74 -6.72 13.24 9.28
N VAL A 75 -7.77 13.98 8.91
CA VAL A 75 -7.92 15.40 9.26
C VAL A 75 -8.02 15.57 10.78
N VAL A 76 -8.83 14.76 11.46
CA VAL A 76 -8.98 14.84 12.92
C VAL A 76 -7.67 14.58 13.65
N VAL A 77 -6.95 13.52 13.25
CA VAL A 77 -5.66 13.18 13.87
C VAL A 77 -4.60 14.22 13.53
N ALA A 78 -4.56 14.73 12.30
CA ALA A 78 -3.63 15.79 11.90
C ALA A 78 -3.82 17.06 12.75
N ILE A 79 -5.08 17.47 12.98
CA ILE A 79 -5.38 18.62 13.87
C ILE A 79 -4.95 18.32 15.31
N ALA A 80 -5.23 17.11 15.81
CA ALA A 80 -4.84 16.72 17.16
C ALA A 80 -3.31 16.74 17.36
N LEU A 81 -2.54 16.27 16.35
CA LEU A 81 -1.08 16.32 16.36
C LEU A 81 -0.58 17.77 16.36
N LEU A 82 -1.18 18.64 15.55
CA LEU A 82 -0.81 20.05 15.50
C LEU A 82 -1.08 20.77 16.83
N MET A 83 -2.19 20.43 17.50
CA MET A 83 -2.56 21.04 18.79
C MET A 83 -1.77 20.48 19.97
N GLY A 84 -1.13 19.33 19.84
CA GLY A 84 -0.38 18.66 20.91
C GLY A 84 0.88 19.39 21.37
N GLY A 85 1.40 20.31 20.55
CA GLY A 85 2.53 21.19 20.85
C GLY A 85 3.89 20.50 20.73
N GLU A 86 4.90 21.29 20.37
CA GLU A 86 6.28 20.81 20.15
C GLU A 86 6.94 20.33 21.46
N GLU A 87 6.51 20.83 22.60
CA GLU A 87 7.02 20.40 23.92
C GLU A 87 6.75 18.91 24.22
N ASN A 88 5.75 18.32 23.56
CA ASN A 88 5.37 16.91 23.73
C ASN A 88 5.83 16.01 22.57
N GLY A 89 6.75 16.49 21.73
CA GLY A 89 7.14 15.77 20.52
C GLY A 89 6.04 15.69 19.45
N LEU A 90 5.03 16.54 19.57
CA LEU A 90 3.92 16.68 18.65
C LEU A 90 4.01 18.07 18.02
N GLY A 91 3.70 18.20 16.76
CA GLY A 91 3.80 19.48 16.08
C GLY A 91 3.62 19.36 14.58
N LEU A 92 4.00 20.42 13.87
CA LEU A 92 3.87 20.50 12.43
C LEU A 92 4.64 19.37 11.71
N GLU A 93 5.84 19.05 12.20
CA GLU A 93 6.71 18.04 11.59
C GLU A 93 6.10 16.64 11.69
N THR A 94 5.65 16.23 12.88
CA THR A 94 4.99 14.95 13.11
C THR A 94 3.68 14.84 12.34
N MET A 95 2.91 15.94 12.26
CA MET A 95 1.69 15.99 11.44
C MET A 95 1.99 15.75 9.96
N VAL A 96 3.01 16.42 9.40
CA VAL A 96 3.40 16.23 7.99
C VAL A 96 3.87 14.81 7.75
N ALA A 97 4.70 14.25 8.63
CA ALA A 97 5.16 12.87 8.54
C ALA A 97 3.98 11.88 8.59
N PHE A 98 3.02 12.10 9.49
CA PHE A 98 1.77 11.33 9.59
C PHE A 98 0.99 11.35 8.28
N ILE A 99 0.79 12.51 7.67
CA ILE A 99 0.07 12.66 6.40
C ILE A 99 0.79 11.91 5.28
N ILE A 100 2.12 12.03 5.19
CA ILE A 100 2.92 11.32 4.18
C ILE A 100 2.78 9.81 4.37
N GLY A 101 2.88 9.30 5.61
CA GLY A 101 2.67 7.89 5.91
C GLY A 101 1.28 7.40 5.53
N ALA A 102 0.25 8.19 5.83
CA ALA A 102 -1.13 7.90 5.45
C ALA A 102 -1.29 7.83 3.91
N ILE A 103 -0.74 8.79 3.16
CA ILE A 103 -0.79 8.81 1.69
C ILE A 103 -0.08 7.58 1.10
N CYS A 104 1.11 7.23 1.60
CA CYS A 104 1.82 6.03 1.17
C CYS A 104 0.99 4.76 1.39
N SER A 105 0.33 4.65 2.55
CA SER A 105 -0.52 3.50 2.89
C SER A 105 -1.76 3.40 2.00
N VAL A 106 -2.44 4.54 1.76
CA VAL A 106 -3.58 4.62 0.81
C VAL A 106 -3.15 4.19 -0.60
N ALA A 107 -2.01 4.71 -1.08
CA ALA A 107 -1.49 4.39 -2.41
C ALA A 107 -1.13 2.89 -2.54
N ALA A 108 -0.52 2.30 -1.50
CA ALA A 108 -0.22 0.87 -1.44
C ALA A 108 -1.49 0.02 -1.46
N GLY A 109 -2.49 0.37 -0.65
CA GLY A 109 -3.79 -0.30 -0.59
C GLY A 109 -4.55 -0.24 -1.91
N PHE A 110 -4.59 0.95 -2.53
CA PHE A 110 -5.21 1.14 -3.84
C PHE A 110 -4.56 0.30 -4.93
N SER A 111 -3.22 0.32 -5.03
CA SER A 111 -2.49 -0.47 -6.01
C SER A 111 -2.68 -1.97 -5.79
N GLY A 112 -2.72 -2.40 -4.53
CA GLY A 112 -2.96 -3.79 -4.14
C GLY A 112 -4.35 -4.28 -4.54
N MET A 113 -5.41 -3.54 -4.19
CA MET A 113 -6.79 -3.89 -4.53
C MET A 113 -6.99 -3.93 -6.06
N ARG A 114 -6.48 -2.94 -6.76
CA ARG A 114 -6.54 -2.88 -8.22
C ARG A 114 -5.80 -4.04 -8.88
N SER A 115 -4.64 -4.43 -8.36
CA SER A 115 -3.89 -5.56 -8.87
C SER A 115 -4.61 -6.89 -8.60
N ALA A 116 -5.10 -7.10 -7.39
CA ALA A 116 -5.78 -8.32 -6.99
C ALA A 116 -7.05 -8.56 -7.81
N THR A 117 -7.91 -7.54 -7.94
CA THR A 117 -9.15 -7.64 -8.73
C THR A 117 -8.87 -7.85 -10.22
N SER A 118 -7.82 -7.21 -10.74
CA SER A 118 -7.39 -7.39 -12.11
C SER A 118 -6.81 -8.79 -12.38
N ALA A 119 -6.07 -9.35 -11.42
CA ALA A 119 -5.44 -10.67 -11.54
C ALA A 119 -6.47 -11.82 -11.42
N ASN A 120 -7.59 -11.60 -10.74
CA ASN A 120 -8.56 -12.66 -10.43
C ASN A 120 -9.10 -13.36 -11.69
N GLY A 121 -9.71 -12.64 -12.62
CA GLY A 121 -10.21 -13.20 -13.87
C GLY A 121 -9.10 -13.73 -14.79
N ARG A 122 -7.92 -13.09 -14.76
CA ARG A 122 -6.76 -13.54 -15.54
C ARG A 122 -6.15 -14.83 -15.01
N THR A 123 -6.26 -15.08 -13.71
CA THR A 123 -5.88 -16.35 -13.10
C THR A 123 -6.82 -17.47 -13.57
N ALA A 124 -8.12 -17.20 -13.66
CA ALA A 124 -9.09 -18.17 -14.18
C ALA A 124 -8.82 -18.48 -15.67
N GLN A 125 -8.52 -17.47 -16.48
CA GLN A 125 -8.14 -17.65 -17.88
C GLN A 125 -6.82 -18.44 -17.99
N ALA A 126 -5.80 -18.10 -17.23
CA ALA A 126 -4.54 -18.82 -17.22
C ALA A 126 -4.69 -20.30 -16.78
N ALA A 127 -5.65 -20.58 -15.91
CA ALA A 127 -5.98 -21.96 -15.52
C ALA A 127 -6.58 -22.75 -16.69
N ALA A 128 -7.44 -22.11 -17.49
CA ALA A 128 -8.05 -22.74 -18.67
C ALA A 128 -7.03 -23.02 -19.78
N ASP A 129 -6.10 -22.08 -20.01
CA ASP A 129 -5.16 -22.15 -21.14
C ASP A 129 -3.91 -22.98 -20.82
N GLY A 130 -3.37 -22.85 -19.60
CA GLY A 130 -2.07 -23.43 -19.22
C GLY A 130 -2.09 -24.28 -17.93
N GLY A 131 -3.27 -24.57 -17.41
CA GLY A 131 -3.46 -25.42 -16.23
C GLY A 131 -2.98 -24.75 -14.94
N GLN A 132 -2.82 -25.57 -13.90
CA GLN A 132 -2.56 -25.14 -12.53
C GLN A 132 -1.28 -24.29 -12.38
N SER A 133 -0.22 -24.63 -13.10
CA SER A 133 1.07 -23.91 -13.01
C SER A 133 0.97 -22.48 -13.54
N ALA A 134 0.27 -22.26 -14.66
CA ALA A 134 0.04 -20.94 -15.22
C ALA A 134 -0.86 -20.09 -14.32
N ALA A 135 -1.92 -20.68 -13.75
CA ALA A 135 -2.79 -20.03 -12.80
C ALA A 135 -2.05 -19.58 -11.54
N LEU A 136 -1.23 -20.47 -10.96
CA LEU A 136 -0.43 -20.16 -9.78
C LEU A 136 0.53 -19.01 -10.03
N THR A 137 1.25 -19.03 -11.17
CA THR A 137 2.18 -17.95 -11.54
C THR A 137 1.45 -16.61 -11.71
N THR A 138 0.29 -16.61 -12.33
CA THR A 138 -0.51 -15.39 -12.55
C THR A 138 -1.04 -14.82 -11.23
N SER A 139 -1.59 -15.67 -10.37
CA SER A 139 -2.07 -15.29 -9.05
C SER A 139 -0.94 -14.76 -8.16
N TYR A 140 0.21 -15.45 -8.15
CA TYR A 140 1.40 -15.02 -7.40
C TYR A 140 1.90 -13.66 -7.87
N ASN A 141 2.00 -13.44 -9.18
CA ASN A 141 2.42 -12.15 -9.72
C ASN A 141 1.45 -11.02 -9.33
N GLY A 142 0.13 -11.28 -9.34
CA GLY A 142 -0.88 -10.34 -8.89
C GLY A 142 -0.73 -9.95 -7.41
N GLY A 143 -0.47 -10.93 -6.54
CA GLY A 143 -0.22 -10.70 -5.11
C GLY A 143 1.12 -10.02 -4.84
N ALA A 144 2.17 -10.36 -5.59
CA ALA A 144 3.50 -9.77 -5.47
C ALA A 144 3.50 -8.26 -5.74
N VAL A 145 2.61 -7.77 -6.62
CA VAL A 145 2.44 -6.32 -6.87
C VAL A 145 2.09 -5.59 -5.57
N MET A 146 1.15 -6.11 -4.78
CA MET A 146 0.78 -5.50 -3.50
C MET A 146 1.94 -5.54 -2.50
N GLY A 147 2.57 -6.71 -2.35
CA GLY A 147 3.70 -6.87 -1.42
C GLY A 147 4.85 -5.91 -1.73
N LEU A 148 5.21 -5.77 -3.01
CA LEU A 148 6.25 -4.85 -3.46
C LEU A 148 5.83 -3.38 -3.36
N ALA A 149 4.55 -3.06 -3.57
CA ALA A 149 4.04 -1.70 -3.38
C ALA A 149 4.09 -1.29 -1.90
N VAL A 150 3.65 -2.15 -1.00
CA VAL A 150 3.71 -1.90 0.45
C VAL A 150 5.16 -1.78 0.94
N GLY A 151 6.01 -2.78 0.60
CA GLY A 151 7.42 -2.78 0.97
C GLY A 151 8.19 -1.62 0.34
N GLY A 152 7.96 -1.33 -0.94
CA GLY A 152 8.61 -0.26 -1.68
C GLY A 152 8.24 1.14 -1.17
N LEU A 153 6.95 1.42 -0.98
CA LEU A 153 6.48 2.72 -0.45
C LEU A 153 6.89 2.89 1.02
N GLY A 154 6.79 1.82 1.82
CA GLY A 154 7.20 1.85 3.23
C GLY A 154 8.69 2.13 3.37
N LEU A 155 9.54 1.37 2.65
CA LEU A 155 10.99 1.52 2.70
C LEU A 155 11.44 2.88 2.14
N ALA A 156 10.90 3.28 0.97
CA ALA A 156 11.22 4.58 0.38
C ALA A 156 10.76 5.73 1.28
N GLY A 157 9.55 5.64 1.87
CA GLY A 157 9.00 6.66 2.74
C GLY A 157 9.79 6.83 4.04
N ILE A 158 10.10 5.74 4.74
CA ILE A 158 10.92 5.79 5.96
C ILE A 158 12.32 6.31 5.64
N SER A 159 12.94 5.83 4.56
CA SER A 159 14.27 6.25 4.16
C SER A 159 14.33 7.72 3.74
N LEU A 160 13.25 8.23 3.14
CA LEU A 160 13.11 9.64 2.80
C LEU A 160 12.97 10.50 4.07
N MET A 161 12.15 10.07 5.03
CA MET A 161 12.04 10.75 6.33
C MET A 161 13.41 10.77 7.04
N TYR A 162 14.10 9.64 7.07
CA TYR A 162 15.43 9.55 7.63
C TYR A 162 16.43 10.47 6.94
N TYR A 163 16.40 10.58 5.61
CA TYR A 163 17.26 11.49 4.85
C TYR A 163 16.99 12.96 5.21
N PHE A 164 15.74 13.38 5.33
CA PHE A 164 15.38 14.73 5.75
C PHE A 164 15.82 15.05 7.17
N THR A 165 15.84 14.09 8.06
CA THR A 165 16.36 14.28 9.43
C THR A 165 17.86 14.50 9.45
N GLN A 166 18.61 13.85 8.54
CA GLN A 166 20.06 14.05 8.42
C GLN A 166 20.44 15.44 7.89
N THR A 167 19.58 16.05 7.07
CA THR A 167 19.79 17.42 6.56
C THR A 167 19.44 18.50 7.58
N GLY A 168 19.03 18.12 8.81
CA GLY A 168 18.67 19.06 9.87
C GLY A 168 17.33 19.78 9.65
N PHE A 169 16.55 19.32 8.69
CA PHE A 169 15.25 19.88 8.37
C PHE A 169 14.13 19.40 9.30
N LEU A 170 14.33 18.25 9.96
CA LEU A 170 13.34 17.60 10.81
C LEU A 170 14.02 16.93 12.02
N SER A 171 13.35 16.85 13.19
CA SER A 171 13.81 16.08 14.34
C SER A 171 13.68 14.57 14.10
N VAL A 172 14.67 13.75 14.50
CA VAL A 172 14.82 12.36 14.02
C VAL A 172 13.74 11.42 14.53
N GLU A 173 13.43 11.48 15.83
CA GLU A 173 12.61 10.43 16.48
C GLU A 173 11.12 10.62 16.22
N GLU A 174 10.65 11.84 16.25
CA GLU A 174 9.24 12.21 16.14
C GLU A 174 8.69 12.01 14.73
N ASN A 175 9.51 12.25 13.71
CA ASN A 175 9.10 12.14 12.31
C ASN A 175 8.93 10.70 11.83
N ILE A 176 9.83 9.80 12.23
CA ILE A 176 9.71 8.37 11.90
C ILE A 176 8.49 7.78 12.59
N ALA A 177 8.25 8.17 13.85
CA ALA A 177 7.07 7.75 14.61
C ALA A 177 5.77 8.28 13.96
N GLY A 178 5.73 9.56 13.55
CA GLY A 178 4.60 10.15 12.84
C GLY A 178 4.28 9.44 11.54
N PHE A 179 5.29 9.17 10.69
CA PHE A 179 5.13 8.40 9.46
C PHE A 179 4.57 6.99 9.74
N GLY A 180 5.16 6.27 10.70
CA GLY A 180 4.73 4.93 11.09
C GLY A 180 3.28 4.91 11.60
N MET A 181 2.90 5.90 12.40
CA MET A 181 1.53 6.05 12.93
C MET A 181 0.53 6.31 11.80
N GLY A 182 0.86 7.17 10.84
CA GLY A 182 0.03 7.43 9.66
C GLY A 182 -0.18 6.19 8.81
N ALA A 183 0.91 5.51 8.46
CA ALA A 183 0.86 4.30 7.66
C ALA A 183 0.09 3.16 8.36
N SER A 184 0.33 2.94 9.66
CA SER A 184 -0.29 1.87 10.44
C SER A 184 -1.78 2.11 10.68
N SER A 185 -2.18 3.35 10.95
CA SER A 185 -3.59 3.69 11.16
C SER A 185 -4.42 3.39 9.92
N ILE A 186 -3.96 3.82 8.75
CA ILE A 186 -4.64 3.56 7.48
C ILE A 186 -4.66 2.06 7.17
N ALA A 187 -3.55 1.36 7.36
CA ALA A 187 -3.49 -0.09 7.15
C ALA A 187 -4.44 -0.86 8.08
N LEU A 188 -4.65 -0.40 9.32
CA LEU A 188 -5.62 -0.99 10.25
C LEU A 188 -7.04 -0.85 9.73
N PHE A 189 -7.46 0.37 9.33
CA PHE A 189 -8.79 0.61 8.80
C PHE A 189 -9.02 -0.16 7.48
N ALA A 190 -8.06 -0.16 6.56
CA ALA A 190 -8.14 -0.93 5.32
C ALA A 190 -8.31 -2.44 5.58
N ARG A 191 -7.66 -2.98 6.62
CA ARG A 191 -7.83 -4.38 7.01
C ARG A 191 -9.22 -4.66 7.57
N VAL A 192 -9.76 -3.80 8.42
CA VAL A 192 -11.11 -3.94 8.98
C VAL A 192 -12.16 -3.78 7.88
N GLY A 193 -12.03 -2.75 7.05
CA GLY A 193 -12.90 -2.50 5.90
C GLY A 193 -12.89 -3.67 4.91
N GLY A 194 -11.71 -4.21 4.58
CA GLY A 194 -11.56 -5.39 3.73
C GLY A 194 -12.28 -6.62 4.31
N GLY A 195 -12.26 -6.82 5.62
CA GLY A 195 -13.02 -7.86 6.30
C GLY A 195 -14.54 -7.69 6.15
N ILE A 196 -15.04 -6.47 6.20
CA ILE A 196 -16.46 -6.14 5.95
C ILE A 196 -16.81 -6.43 4.49
N TYR A 197 -15.96 -6.04 3.55
CA TYR A 197 -16.16 -6.28 2.12
C TYR A 197 -16.23 -7.78 1.78
N THR A 198 -15.32 -8.59 2.32
CA THR A 198 -15.33 -10.04 2.10
C THR A 198 -16.57 -10.69 2.70
N LYS A 199 -17.02 -10.24 3.86
CA LYS A 199 -18.28 -10.73 4.45
C LYS A 199 -19.50 -10.34 3.63
N ALA A 200 -19.56 -9.17 3.07
CA ALA A 200 -20.62 -8.77 2.15
C ALA A 200 -20.66 -9.66 0.89
N ALA A 201 -19.48 -10.02 0.36
CA ALA A 201 -19.37 -10.94 -0.77
C ALA A 201 -19.88 -12.36 -0.41
N ASP A 202 -19.50 -12.89 0.76
CA ASP A 202 -19.99 -14.19 1.25
C ASP A 202 -21.51 -14.21 1.37
N VAL A 203 -22.09 -13.19 2.00
CA VAL A 203 -23.56 -13.08 2.15
C VAL A 203 -24.24 -12.96 0.78
N GLY A 204 -23.67 -12.22 -0.16
CA GLY A 204 -24.17 -12.10 -1.52
C GLY A 204 -24.17 -13.44 -2.24
N ALA A 205 -23.10 -14.20 -2.14
CA ALA A 205 -22.97 -15.55 -2.72
C ALA A 205 -23.98 -16.55 -2.12
N ASP A 206 -24.17 -16.51 -0.79
CA ASP A 206 -25.15 -17.34 -0.10
C ASP A 206 -26.60 -17.04 -0.53
N LEU A 207 -26.92 -15.77 -0.75
CA LEU A 207 -28.25 -15.38 -1.22
C LEU A 207 -28.50 -15.87 -2.65
N VAL A 208 -27.55 -15.69 -3.56
CA VAL A 208 -27.64 -16.17 -4.94
C VAL A 208 -27.77 -17.69 -4.97
N GLY A 209 -26.95 -18.42 -4.21
CA GLY A 209 -27.02 -19.88 -4.15
C GLY A 209 -28.35 -20.42 -3.61
N LYS A 210 -29.08 -19.64 -2.80
CA LYS A 210 -30.42 -20.02 -2.30
C LYS A 210 -31.58 -19.67 -3.23
N VAL A 211 -31.38 -18.70 -4.11
CA VAL A 211 -32.45 -18.18 -5.00
C VAL A 211 -32.33 -18.78 -6.40
N GLU A 212 -31.12 -19.05 -6.88
CA GLU A 212 -30.85 -19.55 -8.23
C GLU A 212 -30.51 -21.05 -8.29
N ALA A 213 -30.41 -21.75 -7.16
CA ALA A 213 -30.27 -23.20 -7.06
C ALA A 213 -31.63 -23.84 -6.91
#